data_191275242cf13b63a1d84c5091ab55a6
#
_entry.id   191275242cf13b63a1d84c5091ab55a6
#
_cell.length_a   1.000
_cell.length_b   1.000
_cell.length_c   1.000
_cell.angle_alpha   90.00
_cell.angle_beta   90.00
_cell.angle_gamma   90.00
#
_symmetry.space_group_name_H-M   'P 1'
#
loop_
_entity.id
_entity.type
_entity.pdbx_description
1 polymer ?
#
loop_
_entity_poly.entity_id
_entity_poly.type
_entity_poly.pdbx_seq_one_letter_code
_entity_poly.pdbx_strand_id
1 'polypeptide(L)'
;VPSADSRAPQACDVLVVGGGINGAGIARDLAGRGLKVVLCEKDDLAAHTSSSSTKLIHGGLRYLEYYEFSLVRKALAEREVLLKSAPHIMWPLRFVMPHDPGMRPVWMIRAGLFLYDHLAKREVLPGSRTVNLRAHPAGAPLKKGFTKGFVYSDGWVDDARLVVLNAIDAAERGATVLTGWRCSDAQRGADAWQVQLESAGGERHALRARALVNAAGPWAAQFLAEQAHRPRAKSLRLVKGSHIVVKKLFDHDHAYIFQNPDKRIIFAIPYEHDFTLIGTTDVEEHGAIGQARIDASETAYLCEQASRYFERAITPADVVWTYSGVRPLLDDESGDPSAVTRDYLLDLDDAPNEAPLLTVWGGKITTFRKLAEEAADLLAAPLRTSRGAWTRDAHLPGGDLSGWIGKAQRPDTDFARFVQAVKLRHPELPDALCLRLARAYGARIDQVIGDGALGAQVAPGLYEAELNYLHTHEWARSAADVLWRRSKLGLHLNEAQRAAVADWCAAHWSSAPSAATTTHTERAWS
;
A
#
# COMPACT_ATOMS: atom_id res chain seq x y z
N VAL A 1 -12.51 20.89 5.70
CA VAL A 1 -11.37 19.98 5.80
C VAL A 1 -10.33 20.70 6.65
N PRO A 2 -9.77 20.07 7.72
CA PRO A 2 -8.68 20.68 8.47
C PRO A 2 -7.51 20.92 7.51
N SER A 3 -7.01 22.16 7.48
CA SER A 3 -5.82 22.49 6.70
C SER A 3 -4.64 21.63 7.16
N ALA A 4 -3.70 21.32 6.26
CA ALA A 4 -2.45 20.61 6.57
C ALA A 4 -1.60 21.29 7.67
N ASP A 5 -2.02 22.44 8.14
CA ASP A 5 -1.44 23.28 9.20
C ASP A 5 -2.10 23.12 10.57
N SER A 6 -2.83 22.01 10.82
CA SER A 6 -3.39 21.77 12.14
C SER A 6 -2.26 21.60 13.16
N ARG A 7 -2.12 22.56 14.09
CA ARG A 7 -1.20 22.45 15.23
C ARG A 7 -1.52 21.17 16.00
N ALA A 8 -0.48 20.42 16.36
CA ALA A 8 -0.64 19.22 17.17
C ALA A 8 -1.43 19.56 18.46
N PRO A 9 -2.47 18.78 18.82
CA PRO A 9 -3.24 19.02 20.04
C PRO A 9 -2.38 18.67 21.27
N GLN A 10 -2.70 19.27 22.41
CA GLN A 10 -2.01 18.98 23.68
C GLN A 10 -2.41 17.63 24.30
N ALA A 11 -3.58 17.11 23.92
CA ALA A 11 -4.06 15.82 24.41
C ALA A 11 -4.94 15.10 23.38
N CYS A 12 -4.89 13.76 23.43
CA CYS A 12 -5.74 12.87 22.63
C CYS A 12 -6.16 11.63 23.43
N ASP A 13 -7.11 10.87 22.89
CA ASP A 13 -7.43 9.55 23.42
C ASP A 13 -6.38 8.52 22.99
N VAL A 14 -5.98 8.55 21.73
CA VAL A 14 -5.02 7.61 21.19
C VAL A 14 -3.96 8.32 20.34
N LEU A 15 -2.70 8.09 20.63
CA LEU A 15 -1.60 8.38 19.72
C LEU A 15 -1.26 7.12 18.93
N VAL A 16 -1.33 7.20 17.62
CA VAL A 16 -0.88 6.14 16.70
C VAL A 16 0.47 6.55 16.10
N VAL A 17 1.50 5.74 16.31
CA VAL A 17 2.85 5.98 15.80
C VAL A 17 3.09 5.12 14.56
N GLY A 18 3.29 5.80 13.41
CA GLY A 18 3.56 5.19 12.11
C GLY A 18 2.42 5.38 11.10
N GLY A 19 2.70 6.11 10.01
CA GLY A 19 1.79 6.44 8.90
C GLY A 19 1.79 5.42 7.76
N GLY A 20 2.07 4.14 8.06
CA GLY A 20 1.88 3.03 7.14
C GLY A 20 0.43 2.55 7.11
N ILE A 21 0.16 1.48 6.35
CA ILE A 21 -1.21 0.98 6.15
C ILE A 21 -1.90 0.56 7.46
N ASN A 22 -1.16 -0.05 8.39
CA ASN A 22 -1.73 -0.47 9.68
C ASN A 22 -2.08 0.74 10.54
N GLY A 23 -1.16 1.72 10.69
CA GLY A 23 -1.41 2.90 11.51
C GLY A 23 -2.51 3.79 10.94
N ALA A 24 -2.51 4.05 9.63
CA ALA A 24 -3.57 4.80 8.97
C ALA A 24 -4.94 4.10 9.10
N GLY A 25 -4.98 2.77 8.95
CA GLY A 25 -6.20 1.99 9.14
C GLY A 25 -6.73 2.03 10.57
N ILE A 26 -5.84 1.89 11.57
CA ILE A 26 -6.19 1.98 13.00
C ILE A 26 -6.67 3.39 13.35
N ALA A 27 -5.97 4.43 12.89
CA ALA A 27 -6.40 5.82 13.12
C ALA A 27 -7.79 6.09 12.54
N ARG A 28 -8.07 5.55 11.33
CA ARG A 28 -9.39 5.63 10.69
C ARG A 28 -10.47 4.96 11.53
N ASP A 29 -10.23 3.72 11.95
CA ASP A 29 -11.24 2.94 12.70
C ASP A 29 -11.56 3.61 14.05
N LEU A 30 -10.53 3.98 14.81
CA LEU A 30 -10.67 4.64 16.11
C LEU A 30 -11.37 6.00 15.99
N ALA A 31 -11.02 6.84 15.00
CA ALA A 31 -11.67 8.13 14.76
C ALA A 31 -13.16 7.94 14.42
N GLY A 32 -13.51 6.95 13.59
CA GLY A 32 -14.90 6.61 13.29
C GLY A 32 -15.70 6.11 14.50
N ARG A 33 -15.02 5.55 15.49
CA ARG A 33 -15.62 5.21 16.80
C ARG A 33 -15.76 6.43 17.73
N GLY A 34 -15.33 7.62 17.28
CA GLY A 34 -15.50 8.89 18.00
C GLY A 34 -14.38 9.20 18.99
N LEU A 35 -13.25 8.52 18.91
CA LEU A 35 -12.07 8.82 19.73
C LEU A 35 -11.27 9.97 19.09
N LYS A 36 -10.63 10.79 19.94
CA LYS A 36 -9.67 11.81 19.52
C LYS A 36 -8.34 11.14 19.22
N VAL A 37 -8.00 11.02 17.94
CA VAL A 37 -6.82 10.32 17.47
C VAL A 37 -5.78 11.31 16.94
N VAL A 38 -4.50 11.09 17.30
CA VAL A 38 -3.35 11.69 16.64
C VAL A 38 -2.58 10.58 15.94
N LEU A 39 -2.35 10.71 14.65
CA LEU A 39 -1.46 9.86 13.86
C LEU A 39 -0.18 10.65 13.60
N CYS A 40 0.98 10.17 14.07
CA CYS A 40 2.27 10.76 13.74
C CYS A 40 3.10 9.84 12.86
N GLU A 41 3.69 10.41 11.81
CA GLU A 41 4.61 9.76 10.88
C GLU A 41 5.87 10.60 10.71
N LYS A 42 7.03 9.99 10.92
CA LYS A 42 8.34 10.69 10.88
C LYS A 42 8.71 11.22 9.49
N ASP A 43 8.21 10.54 8.46
CA ASP A 43 8.42 10.90 7.05
C ASP A 43 7.08 11.28 6.40
N ASP A 44 6.84 10.86 5.17
CA ASP A 44 5.55 10.98 4.50
C ASP A 44 4.70 9.70 4.70
N LEU A 45 3.39 9.83 4.50
CA LEU A 45 2.47 8.68 4.48
C LEU A 45 2.93 7.64 3.46
N ALA A 46 2.95 6.37 3.87
CA ALA A 46 3.41 5.26 3.04
C ALA A 46 4.87 5.34 2.57
N ALA A 47 5.74 6.16 3.17
CA ALA A 47 7.11 6.38 2.68
C ALA A 47 7.97 5.10 2.60
N HIS A 48 7.60 4.04 3.32
CA HIS A 48 8.39 2.82 3.44
C HIS A 48 7.66 1.58 2.89
N THR A 49 7.51 0.52 3.71
CA THR A 49 6.97 -0.78 3.31
C THR A 49 5.61 -0.69 2.59
N SER A 50 4.75 0.25 3.02
CA SER A 50 3.38 0.34 2.53
C SER A 50 3.23 0.86 1.09
N SER A 51 4.25 1.46 0.48
CA SER A 51 4.30 1.80 -0.95
C SER A 51 5.17 0.86 -1.79
N SER A 52 5.83 -0.08 -1.11
CA SER A 52 6.80 -0.99 -1.72
C SER A 52 6.29 -2.44 -1.80
N SER A 53 4.97 -2.63 -1.80
CA SER A 53 4.33 -3.94 -1.96
C SER A 53 4.33 -4.39 -3.43
N THR A 54 3.92 -5.64 -3.67
CA THR A 54 3.63 -6.14 -5.03
C THR A 54 2.29 -5.57 -5.59
N LYS A 55 1.63 -4.68 -4.83
CA LYS A 55 0.38 -3.99 -5.19
C LYS A 55 -0.80 -4.93 -5.43
N LEU A 56 -0.86 -5.99 -4.62
CA LEU A 56 -1.87 -7.03 -4.69
C LEU A 56 -2.72 -7.11 -3.42
N ILE A 57 -4.02 -7.16 -3.61
CA ILE A 57 -5.00 -7.60 -2.62
C ILE A 57 -5.34 -9.04 -2.96
N HIS A 58 -4.75 -9.99 -2.25
CA HIS A 58 -4.80 -11.40 -2.63
C HIS A 58 -4.93 -12.33 -1.43
N GLY A 59 -5.54 -13.50 -1.67
CA GLY A 59 -5.70 -14.53 -0.64
C GLY A 59 -4.41 -15.27 -0.29
N GLY A 60 -3.38 -15.17 -1.15
CA GLY A 60 -2.12 -15.87 -0.96
C GLY A 60 -2.24 -17.37 -1.27
N LEU A 61 -2.46 -17.72 -2.53
CA LEU A 61 -2.62 -19.11 -3.00
C LEU A 61 -1.55 -20.06 -2.46
N ARG A 62 -0.29 -19.59 -2.33
CA ARG A 62 0.83 -20.39 -1.80
C ARG A 62 0.63 -20.83 -0.36
N TYR A 63 -0.11 -20.09 0.46
CA TYR A 63 -0.32 -20.47 1.87
C TYR A 63 -1.18 -21.72 2.04
N LEU A 64 -1.93 -22.13 1.00
CA LEU A 64 -2.61 -23.44 0.98
C LEU A 64 -1.62 -24.60 1.05
N GLU A 65 -0.39 -24.42 0.55
CA GLU A 65 0.69 -25.42 0.63
C GLU A 65 1.19 -25.64 2.07
N TYR A 66 0.99 -24.64 2.93
CA TYR A 66 1.37 -24.68 4.35
C TYR A 66 0.15 -24.91 5.25
N TYR A 67 -1.01 -25.29 4.66
CA TYR A 67 -2.28 -25.54 5.38
C TYR A 67 -2.83 -24.33 6.16
N GLU A 68 -2.43 -23.11 5.81
CA GLU A 68 -2.87 -21.85 6.42
C GLU A 68 -4.28 -21.42 5.93
N PHE A 69 -5.25 -22.33 6.03
CA PHE A 69 -6.62 -22.12 5.49
C PHE A 69 -7.34 -20.94 6.13
N SER A 70 -7.14 -20.71 7.42
CA SER A 70 -7.74 -19.59 8.16
C SER A 70 -7.26 -18.25 7.62
N LEU A 71 -5.94 -18.12 7.44
CA LEU A 71 -5.32 -16.94 6.88
C LEU A 71 -5.80 -16.65 5.45
N VAL A 72 -5.85 -17.69 4.61
CA VAL A 72 -6.33 -17.56 3.22
C VAL A 72 -7.79 -17.14 3.21
N ARG A 73 -8.65 -17.78 4.04
CA ARG A 73 -10.08 -17.43 4.14
C ARG A 73 -10.28 -15.96 4.56
N LYS A 74 -9.55 -15.50 5.58
CA LYS A 74 -9.59 -14.11 6.07
C LYS A 74 -9.18 -13.15 4.94
N ALA A 75 -8.08 -13.42 4.25
CA ALA A 75 -7.59 -12.59 3.17
C ALA A 75 -8.54 -12.55 1.96
N LEU A 76 -9.15 -13.67 1.58
CA LEU A 76 -10.14 -13.73 0.50
C LEU A 76 -11.42 -12.96 0.83
N ALA A 77 -11.88 -13.01 2.09
CA ALA A 77 -13.04 -12.24 2.54
C ALA A 77 -12.74 -10.72 2.52
N GLU A 78 -11.57 -10.31 3.03
CA GLU A 78 -11.16 -8.91 3.02
C GLU A 78 -10.95 -8.38 1.60
N ARG A 79 -10.45 -9.20 0.67
CA ARG A 79 -10.30 -8.83 -0.74
C ARG A 79 -11.62 -8.35 -1.35
N GLU A 80 -12.72 -9.05 -1.12
CA GLU A 80 -14.05 -8.67 -1.63
C GLU A 80 -14.55 -7.37 -0.98
N VAL A 81 -14.28 -7.16 0.31
CA VAL A 81 -14.61 -5.91 1.02
C VAL A 81 -13.84 -4.74 0.44
N LEU A 82 -12.53 -4.89 0.26
CA LEU A 82 -11.65 -3.83 -0.21
C LEU A 82 -11.96 -3.41 -1.65
N LEU A 83 -12.23 -4.36 -2.54
CA LEU A 83 -12.64 -4.07 -3.93
C LEU A 83 -13.90 -3.19 -4.02
N LYS A 84 -14.81 -3.31 -3.02
CA LYS A 84 -16.02 -2.48 -2.94
C LYS A 84 -15.75 -1.12 -2.31
N SER A 85 -14.83 -1.06 -1.34
CA SER A 85 -14.60 0.15 -0.55
C SER A 85 -13.96 1.28 -1.36
N ALA A 86 -13.14 0.96 -2.37
CA ALA A 86 -12.45 1.96 -3.19
C ALA A 86 -12.17 1.46 -4.63
N PRO A 87 -13.22 1.33 -5.47
CA PRO A 87 -13.11 0.77 -6.82
C PRO A 87 -12.24 1.61 -7.77
N HIS A 88 -11.92 2.85 -7.41
CA HIS A 88 -11.05 3.72 -8.18
C HIS A 88 -9.56 3.35 -8.04
N ILE A 89 -9.10 2.87 -6.88
CA ILE A 89 -7.72 2.46 -6.64
C ILE A 89 -7.55 0.94 -6.51
N MET A 90 -8.63 0.17 -6.51
CA MET A 90 -8.62 -1.29 -6.42
C MET A 90 -9.54 -1.89 -7.47
N TRP A 91 -9.05 -2.91 -8.18
CA TRP A 91 -9.84 -3.59 -9.22
C TRP A 91 -9.47 -5.05 -9.37
N PRO A 92 -10.38 -5.87 -9.92
CA PRO A 92 -10.09 -7.26 -10.24
C PRO A 92 -8.89 -7.42 -11.16
N LEU A 93 -8.00 -8.34 -10.83
CA LEU A 93 -6.86 -8.71 -11.65
C LEU A 93 -6.86 -10.22 -11.90
N ARG A 94 -6.77 -10.60 -13.16
CA ARG A 94 -6.70 -12.01 -13.57
C ARG A 94 -5.26 -12.43 -13.69
N PHE A 95 -4.90 -13.54 -13.05
CA PHE A 95 -3.58 -14.14 -13.09
C PHE A 95 -3.54 -15.34 -14.01
N VAL A 96 -2.48 -15.47 -14.75
CA VAL A 96 -2.14 -16.67 -15.53
C VAL A 96 -0.94 -17.34 -14.88
N MET A 97 -1.08 -18.61 -14.56
CA MET A 97 -0.02 -19.50 -14.10
C MET A 97 0.32 -20.46 -15.25
N PRO A 98 1.39 -20.23 -16.01
CA PRO A 98 1.86 -21.17 -17.02
C PRO A 98 2.27 -22.48 -16.36
N HIS A 99 1.87 -23.63 -16.90
CA HIS A 99 2.21 -24.93 -16.37
C HIS A 99 3.45 -25.48 -17.06
N ASP A 100 4.46 -25.78 -16.27
CA ASP A 100 5.67 -26.49 -16.67
C ASP A 100 5.56 -27.97 -16.24
N PRO A 101 6.01 -28.95 -17.05
CA PRO A 101 6.00 -30.38 -16.66
C PRO A 101 6.75 -30.70 -15.36
N GLY A 102 7.73 -29.86 -14.97
CA GLY A 102 8.44 -29.98 -13.68
C GLY A 102 7.66 -29.51 -12.46
N MET A 103 6.48 -28.90 -12.66
CA MET A 103 5.59 -28.46 -11.58
C MET A 103 4.71 -29.61 -11.07
N ARG A 104 3.90 -29.32 -10.04
CA ARG A 104 2.88 -30.24 -9.53
C ARG A 104 1.91 -30.67 -10.64
N PRO A 105 1.35 -31.91 -10.57
CA PRO A 105 0.38 -32.38 -11.56
C PRO A 105 -0.81 -31.44 -11.72
N VAL A 106 -1.32 -31.32 -12.95
CA VAL A 106 -2.45 -30.46 -13.32
C VAL A 106 -3.65 -30.63 -12.38
N TRP A 107 -4.01 -31.89 -12.02
CA TRP A 107 -5.15 -32.17 -11.16
C TRP A 107 -4.95 -31.57 -9.76
N MET A 108 -3.73 -31.60 -9.21
CA MET A 108 -3.44 -31.05 -7.88
C MET A 108 -3.53 -29.53 -7.87
N ILE A 109 -2.99 -28.85 -8.90
CA ILE A 109 -3.15 -27.41 -9.06
C ILE A 109 -4.62 -27.04 -9.19
N ARG A 110 -5.41 -27.81 -9.94
CA ARG A 110 -6.86 -27.61 -10.06
C ARG A 110 -7.60 -27.76 -8.74
N ALA A 111 -7.24 -28.77 -7.96
CA ALA A 111 -7.81 -28.96 -6.62
C ALA A 111 -7.48 -27.79 -5.68
N GLY A 112 -6.23 -27.32 -5.68
CA GLY A 112 -5.82 -26.14 -4.91
C GLY A 112 -6.56 -24.87 -5.34
N LEU A 113 -6.73 -24.63 -6.64
CA LEU A 113 -7.49 -23.50 -7.16
C LEU A 113 -8.99 -23.61 -6.88
N PHE A 114 -9.55 -24.82 -6.92
CA PHE A 114 -10.93 -25.05 -6.52
C PHE A 114 -11.14 -24.69 -5.04
N LEU A 115 -10.25 -25.14 -4.17
CA LEU A 115 -10.28 -24.79 -2.76
C LEU A 115 -10.15 -23.27 -2.56
N TYR A 116 -9.19 -22.63 -3.24
CA TYR A 116 -9.00 -21.17 -3.21
C TYR A 116 -10.27 -20.41 -3.62
N ASP A 117 -10.98 -20.92 -4.63
CA ASP A 117 -12.21 -20.32 -5.11
C ASP A 117 -13.39 -20.47 -4.13
N HIS A 118 -13.35 -21.42 -3.18
CA HIS A 118 -14.50 -21.77 -2.33
C HIS A 118 -14.26 -21.52 -0.83
N LEU A 119 -13.04 -21.14 -0.41
CA LEU A 119 -12.74 -20.82 0.99
C LEU A 119 -13.47 -19.59 1.50
N ALA A 120 -13.82 -18.64 0.63
CA ALA A 120 -14.65 -17.49 0.96
C ALA A 120 -15.66 -17.21 -0.17
N LYS A 121 -16.75 -16.52 0.19
CA LYS A 121 -17.75 -16.10 -0.80
C LYS A 121 -17.12 -15.09 -1.76
N ARG A 122 -17.22 -15.35 -3.06
CA ARG A 122 -16.86 -14.43 -4.13
C ARG A 122 -18.09 -13.69 -4.61
N GLU A 123 -17.99 -12.38 -4.75
CA GLU A 123 -19.09 -11.53 -5.22
C GLU A 123 -18.75 -10.83 -6.54
N VAL A 124 -17.50 -10.42 -6.70
CA VAL A 124 -17.02 -9.65 -7.86
C VAL A 124 -16.19 -10.53 -8.79
N LEU A 125 -15.34 -11.38 -8.22
CA LEU A 125 -14.27 -12.06 -8.95
C LEU A 125 -14.74 -13.36 -9.64
N PRO A 126 -14.39 -13.58 -10.94
CA PRO A 126 -14.68 -14.84 -11.61
C PRO A 126 -13.79 -15.99 -11.11
N GLY A 127 -14.28 -17.22 -11.22
CA GLY A 127 -13.59 -18.43 -10.82
C GLY A 127 -12.36 -18.78 -11.64
N SER A 128 -11.59 -19.74 -11.12
CA SER A 128 -10.42 -20.28 -11.80
C SER A 128 -10.80 -21.24 -12.93
N ARG A 129 -9.94 -21.28 -13.95
CA ARG A 129 -10.09 -22.21 -15.08
C ARG A 129 -8.74 -22.62 -15.66
N THR A 130 -8.71 -23.78 -16.32
CA THR A 130 -7.58 -24.19 -17.17
C THR A 130 -7.73 -23.55 -18.55
N VAL A 131 -6.65 -23.11 -19.13
CA VAL A 131 -6.61 -22.52 -20.48
C VAL A 131 -5.55 -23.18 -21.34
N ASN A 132 -5.81 -23.21 -22.66
CA ASN A 132 -4.82 -23.55 -23.67
C ASN A 132 -4.06 -22.25 -24.04
N LEU A 133 -2.81 -22.14 -23.65
CA LEU A 133 -1.99 -20.94 -23.90
C LEU A 133 -1.69 -20.70 -25.38
N ARG A 134 -1.78 -21.73 -26.24
CA ARG A 134 -1.64 -21.55 -27.69
C ARG A 134 -2.78 -20.73 -28.31
N ALA A 135 -3.94 -20.72 -27.66
CA ALA A 135 -5.14 -20.01 -28.13
C ALA A 135 -5.55 -18.85 -27.21
N HIS A 136 -4.88 -18.70 -26.07
CA HIS A 136 -5.20 -17.65 -25.10
C HIS A 136 -4.25 -16.45 -25.29
N PRO A 137 -4.74 -15.18 -25.23
CA PRO A 137 -3.88 -13.99 -25.42
C PRO A 137 -2.64 -13.99 -24.53
N ALA A 138 -2.78 -14.43 -23.29
CA ALA A 138 -1.65 -14.54 -22.36
C ALA A 138 -0.61 -15.60 -22.71
N GLY A 139 -0.80 -16.39 -23.73
CA GLY A 139 0.22 -17.30 -24.24
C GLY A 139 1.16 -16.64 -25.26
N ALA A 140 0.71 -15.54 -25.89
CA ALA A 140 1.48 -14.91 -26.98
C ALA A 140 2.89 -14.45 -26.56
N PRO A 141 3.11 -13.80 -25.39
CA PRO A 141 4.45 -13.36 -24.99
C PRO A 141 5.29 -14.46 -24.34
N LEU A 142 4.71 -15.65 -24.08
CA LEU A 142 5.41 -16.77 -23.45
C LEU A 142 6.13 -17.65 -24.46
N LYS A 143 7.21 -18.31 -24.01
CA LYS A 143 7.89 -19.33 -24.79
C LYS A 143 6.93 -20.43 -25.26
N LYS A 144 7.08 -20.91 -26.47
CA LYS A 144 6.17 -21.85 -27.13
C LYS A 144 6.02 -23.20 -26.42
N GLY A 145 6.93 -23.53 -25.51
CA GLY A 145 6.85 -24.72 -24.67
C GLY A 145 5.71 -24.70 -23.67
N PHE A 146 5.24 -23.53 -23.27
CA PHE A 146 4.09 -23.38 -22.36
C PHE A 146 2.79 -23.49 -23.13
N THR A 147 2.16 -24.65 -23.09
CA THR A 147 0.94 -24.92 -23.85
C THR A 147 -0.32 -24.87 -22.98
N LYS A 148 -0.19 -25.07 -21.68
CA LYS A 148 -1.27 -25.11 -20.70
C LYS A 148 -1.03 -24.08 -19.60
N GLY A 149 -2.10 -23.47 -19.10
CA GLY A 149 -2.03 -22.55 -17.96
C GLY A 149 -3.31 -22.61 -17.13
N PHE A 150 -3.24 -21.97 -15.97
CA PHE A 150 -4.39 -21.80 -15.08
C PHE A 150 -4.66 -20.31 -14.92
N VAL A 151 -5.92 -19.91 -15.03
CA VAL A 151 -6.35 -18.54 -14.80
C VAL A 151 -7.11 -18.51 -13.49
N TYR A 152 -6.78 -17.58 -12.60
CA TYR A 152 -7.51 -17.31 -11.35
C TYR A 152 -7.60 -15.80 -11.11
N SER A 153 -8.31 -15.37 -10.06
CA SER A 153 -8.55 -13.96 -9.79
C SER A 153 -8.04 -13.55 -8.42
N ASP A 154 -7.44 -12.37 -8.39
CA ASP A 154 -7.18 -11.60 -7.18
C ASP A 154 -7.46 -10.11 -7.45
N GLY A 155 -6.97 -9.20 -6.62
CA GLY A 155 -7.16 -7.77 -6.78
C GLY A 155 -5.84 -7.04 -6.95
N TRP A 156 -5.87 -6.00 -7.76
CA TRP A 156 -4.84 -4.94 -7.79
C TRP A 156 -5.18 -3.85 -6.79
N VAL A 157 -4.15 -3.16 -6.27
CA VAL A 157 -4.30 -1.96 -5.45
C VAL A 157 -3.18 -0.96 -5.73
N ASP A 158 -3.50 0.32 -5.77
CA ASP A 158 -2.50 1.35 -5.52
C ASP A 158 -2.26 1.44 -4.01
N ASP A 159 -1.17 0.84 -3.57
CA ASP A 159 -0.84 0.66 -2.16
C ASP A 159 -0.62 1.97 -1.41
N ALA A 160 0.10 2.92 -2.00
CA ALA A 160 0.33 4.23 -1.39
C ALA A 160 -0.97 5.04 -1.30
N ARG A 161 -1.80 5.04 -2.36
CA ARG A 161 -3.11 5.68 -2.35
C ARG A 161 -4.02 5.10 -1.28
N LEU A 162 -3.98 3.78 -1.07
CA LEU A 162 -4.76 3.12 -0.02
C LEU A 162 -4.41 3.68 1.37
N VAL A 163 -3.14 3.91 1.66
CA VAL A 163 -2.70 4.53 2.93
C VAL A 163 -3.22 5.96 3.05
N VAL A 164 -3.02 6.77 2.00
CA VAL A 164 -3.42 8.19 1.99
C VAL A 164 -4.93 8.32 2.18
N LEU A 165 -5.73 7.51 1.50
CA LEU A 165 -7.19 7.55 1.65
C LEU A 165 -7.66 7.14 3.05
N ASN A 166 -6.98 6.19 3.72
CA ASN A 166 -7.28 5.89 5.12
C ASN A 166 -6.95 7.07 6.04
N ALA A 167 -5.83 7.76 5.81
CA ALA A 167 -5.46 8.95 6.57
C ALA A 167 -6.44 10.12 6.35
N ILE A 168 -6.90 10.33 5.10
CA ILE A 168 -7.93 11.33 4.77
C ILE A 168 -9.24 11.02 5.51
N ASP A 169 -9.73 9.77 5.45
CA ASP A 169 -10.98 9.39 6.14
C ASP A 169 -10.85 9.54 7.66
N ALA A 170 -9.66 9.22 8.23
CA ALA A 170 -9.38 9.47 9.64
C ALA A 170 -9.46 10.97 9.98
N ALA A 171 -8.86 11.84 9.16
CA ALA A 171 -8.88 13.29 9.35
C ALA A 171 -10.29 13.88 9.19
N GLU A 172 -11.06 13.42 8.22
CA GLU A 172 -12.47 13.83 8.02
C GLU A 172 -13.36 13.40 9.18
N ARG A 173 -12.94 12.40 9.97
CA ARG A 173 -13.61 11.96 11.21
C ARG A 173 -13.01 12.58 12.48
N GLY A 174 -12.13 13.57 12.34
CA GLY A 174 -11.59 14.36 13.44
C GLY A 174 -10.24 13.90 13.98
N ALA A 175 -9.55 12.95 13.33
CA ALA A 175 -8.17 12.66 13.67
C ALA A 175 -7.22 13.79 13.22
N THR A 176 -6.16 14.03 13.98
CA THR A 176 -5.05 14.89 13.56
C THR A 176 -3.97 14.02 12.94
N VAL A 177 -3.59 14.32 11.70
CA VAL A 177 -2.51 13.61 10.98
C VAL A 177 -1.29 14.50 10.88
N LEU A 178 -0.18 14.06 11.43
CA LEU A 178 1.10 14.77 11.50
C LEU A 178 2.15 14.02 10.68
N THR A 179 2.47 14.49 9.49
CA THR A 179 3.57 13.98 8.65
C THR A 179 4.84 14.79 8.88
N GLY A 180 6.02 14.15 8.84
CA GLY A 180 7.28 14.77 9.20
C GLY A 180 7.44 14.98 10.71
N TRP A 181 6.70 14.25 11.54
CA TRP A 181 6.78 14.28 12.99
C TRP A 181 7.08 12.88 13.54
N ARG A 182 8.16 12.74 14.27
CA ARG A 182 8.51 11.51 14.99
C ARG A 182 8.12 11.57 16.46
N CYS A 183 7.70 10.46 17.02
CA CYS A 183 7.64 10.28 18.46
C CYS A 183 9.08 10.05 18.95
N SER A 184 9.67 11.04 19.61
CA SER A 184 11.06 11.00 20.07
C SER A 184 11.21 10.41 21.49
N ASP A 185 10.14 10.52 22.29
CA ASP A 185 10.08 9.96 23.64
C ASP A 185 8.62 9.71 24.05
N ALA A 186 8.36 8.63 24.82
CA ALA A 186 7.04 8.30 25.34
C ALA A 186 7.17 7.65 26.71
N GLN A 187 6.79 8.40 27.74
CA GLN A 187 6.84 7.96 29.13
C GLN A 187 5.45 7.51 29.59
N ARG A 188 5.36 6.26 30.03
CA ARG A 188 4.11 5.66 30.49
C ARG A 188 3.76 6.12 31.91
N GLY A 189 2.58 6.70 32.08
CA GLY A 189 1.99 7.01 33.38
C GLY A 189 0.83 6.06 33.73
N ALA A 190 0.20 6.28 34.87
CA ALA A 190 -0.94 5.46 35.29
C ALA A 190 -2.17 5.64 34.38
N ASP A 191 -2.50 6.88 34.00
CA ASP A 191 -3.72 7.20 33.26
C ASP A 191 -3.43 7.65 31.81
N ALA A 192 -2.18 7.98 31.50
CA ALA A 192 -1.79 8.46 30.19
C ALA A 192 -0.30 8.40 29.95
N TRP A 193 0.05 8.39 28.68
CA TRP A 193 1.38 8.57 28.15
C TRP A 193 1.73 10.05 28.07
N GLN A 194 2.93 10.43 28.50
CA GLN A 194 3.54 11.72 28.22
C GLN A 194 4.46 11.55 27.03
N VAL A 195 4.14 12.19 25.94
CA VAL A 195 4.82 11.97 24.66
C VAL A 195 5.48 13.25 24.19
N GLN A 196 6.70 13.13 23.68
CA GLN A 196 7.41 14.18 22.97
C GLN A 196 7.39 13.86 21.48
N LEU A 197 6.78 14.75 20.70
CA LEU A 197 6.87 14.72 19.23
C LEU A 197 7.94 15.72 18.79
N GLU A 198 8.66 15.39 17.71
CA GLU A 198 9.68 16.24 17.13
C GLU A 198 9.52 16.27 15.61
N SER A 199 9.40 17.47 15.05
CA SER A 199 9.31 17.66 13.60
C SER A 199 10.67 17.49 12.93
N ALA A 200 10.67 17.29 11.61
CA ALA A 200 11.90 17.28 10.81
C ALA A 200 12.70 18.60 10.91
N GLY A 201 12.05 19.72 11.22
CA GLY A 201 12.68 21.03 11.48
C GLY A 201 13.21 21.21 12.90
N GLY A 202 13.08 20.20 13.78
CA GLY A 202 13.53 20.29 15.19
C GLY A 202 12.51 20.93 16.14
N GLU A 203 11.32 21.27 15.67
CA GLU A 203 10.24 21.76 16.54
C GLU A 203 9.77 20.63 17.46
N ARG A 204 9.55 20.94 18.74
CA ARG A 204 9.11 19.97 19.75
C ARG A 204 7.69 20.28 20.22
N HIS A 205 6.90 19.22 20.38
CA HIS A 205 5.54 19.31 20.89
C HIS A 205 5.27 18.22 21.92
N ALA A 206 4.83 18.63 23.10
CA ALA A 206 4.42 17.70 24.17
C ALA A 206 2.93 17.33 23.99
N LEU A 207 2.64 16.03 24.03
CA LEU A 207 1.31 15.48 23.85
C LEU A 207 0.99 14.50 24.99
N ARG A 208 -0.21 14.59 25.55
CA ARG A 208 -0.75 13.60 26.48
C ARG A 208 -1.72 12.67 25.78
N ALA A 209 -1.46 11.34 25.80
CA ALA A 209 -2.32 10.34 25.16
C ALA A 209 -2.82 9.31 26.18
N ARG A 210 -4.12 8.99 26.18
CA ARG A 210 -4.68 7.97 27.08
C ARG A 210 -4.23 6.56 26.71
N ALA A 211 -3.97 6.31 25.43
CA ALA A 211 -3.38 5.06 24.93
C ALA A 211 -2.35 5.35 23.86
N LEU A 212 -1.37 4.45 23.70
CA LEU A 212 -0.35 4.48 22.67
C LEU A 212 -0.49 3.26 21.77
N VAL A 213 -0.51 3.47 20.46
CA VAL A 213 -0.46 2.41 19.44
C VAL A 213 0.86 2.49 18.71
N ASN A 214 1.68 1.46 18.86
CA ASN A 214 2.90 1.27 18.09
C ASN A 214 2.59 0.52 16.79
N ALA A 215 2.43 1.26 15.70
CA ALA A 215 2.25 0.75 14.34
C ALA A 215 3.46 1.09 13.44
N ALA A 216 4.66 1.18 14.04
CA ALA A 216 5.89 1.62 13.38
C ALA A 216 6.49 0.56 12.42
N GLY A 217 5.79 -0.54 12.13
CA GLY A 217 6.19 -1.55 11.16
C GLY A 217 7.57 -2.14 11.45
N PRO A 218 8.55 -2.02 10.52
CA PRO A 218 9.91 -2.54 10.76
C PRO A 218 10.62 -1.95 11.98
N TRP A 219 10.25 -0.75 12.41
CA TRP A 219 10.80 -0.07 13.61
C TRP A 219 10.08 -0.42 14.91
N ALA A 220 9.05 -1.27 14.90
CA ALA A 220 8.21 -1.51 16.08
C ALA A 220 9.01 -1.96 17.31
N ALA A 221 9.96 -2.88 17.14
CA ALA A 221 10.81 -3.35 18.23
C ALA A 221 11.80 -2.29 18.73
N GLN A 222 12.35 -1.48 17.81
CA GLN A 222 13.23 -0.37 18.13
C GLN A 222 12.47 0.71 18.93
N PHE A 223 11.27 1.08 18.46
CA PHE A 223 10.41 2.05 19.11
C PHE A 223 10.11 1.65 20.58
N LEU A 224 9.78 0.38 20.82
CA LEU A 224 9.54 -0.10 22.19
C LEU A 224 10.75 0.08 23.08
N ALA A 225 11.94 -0.25 22.59
CA ALA A 225 13.16 -0.20 23.38
C ALA A 225 13.66 1.23 23.61
N GLU A 226 13.65 2.07 22.59
CA GLU A 226 14.34 3.36 22.60
C GLU A 226 13.41 4.54 22.94
N GLN A 227 12.14 4.51 22.52
CA GLN A 227 11.21 5.60 22.72
C GLN A 227 10.18 5.33 23.83
N ALA A 228 9.63 4.10 23.87
CA ALA A 228 8.63 3.71 24.87
C ALA A 228 9.24 3.12 26.15
N HIS A 229 10.56 2.95 26.20
CA HIS A 229 11.32 2.43 27.35
C HIS A 229 10.80 1.08 27.87
N ARG A 230 10.38 0.23 26.94
CA ARG A 230 9.88 -1.12 27.24
C ARG A 230 10.87 -2.18 26.78
N PRO A 231 11.09 -3.27 27.52
CA PRO A 231 11.97 -4.35 27.10
C PRO A 231 11.42 -4.97 25.82
N ARG A 232 12.30 -5.44 24.95
CA ARG A 232 11.91 -6.15 23.73
C ARG A 232 11.26 -7.48 24.13
N ALA A 233 9.94 -7.55 23.97
CA ALA A 233 9.19 -8.78 24.24
C ALA A 233 9.24 -9.76 23.05
N LYS A 234 9.44 -9.24 21.83
CA LYS A 234 9.46 -10.02 20.59
C LYS A 234 10.51 -9.47 19.63
N SER A 235 11.06 -10.35 18.79
CA SER A 235 11.95 -9.99 17.69
C SER A 235 11.23 -10.00 16.35
N LEU A 236 11.71 -9.17 15.44
CA LEU A 236 11.27 -9.13 14.05
C LEU A 236 12.39 -9.64 13.17
N ARG A 237 12.05 -10.56 12.27
CA ARG A 237 12.87 -10.90 11.14
C ARG A 237 12.55 -9.95 10.00
N LEU A 238 13.53 -9.20 9.55
CA LEU A 238 13.38 -8.21 8.50
C LEU A 238 13.72 -8.86 7.16
N VAL A 239 12.75 -8.91 6.24
CA VAL A 239 12.92 -9.52 4.91
C VAL A 239 12.69 -8.47 3.84
N LYS A 240 13.76 -8.15 3.10
CA LYS A 240 13.72 -7.28 1.95
C LYS A 240 13.04 -7.99 0.78
N GLY A 241 12.11 -7.28 0.13
CA GLY A 241 11.51 -7.68 -1.14
C GLY A 241 11.68 -6.57 -2.17
N SER A 242 12.33 -6.88 -3.27
CA SER A 242 12.66 -5.93 -4.32
C SER A 242 11.86 -6.20 -5.58
N HIS A 243 11.57 -5.13 -6.33
CA HIS A 243 10.83 -5.16 -7.58
C HIS A 243 11.59 -4.36 -8.65
N ILE A 244 11.49 -4.81 -9.88
CA ILE A 244 11.96 -4.08 -11.07
C ILE A 244 10.76 -3.69 -11.93
N VAL A 245 10.86 -2.56 -12.60
CA VAL A 245 9.91 -2.09 -13.60
C VAL A 245 10.62 -2.03 -14.94
N VAL A 246 10.04 -2.65 -15.95
CA VAL A 246 10.53 -2.65 -17.32
C VAL A 246 9.47 -2.09 -18.26
N LYS A 247 9.86 -1.72 -19.50
CA LYS A 247 8.88 -1.35 -20.52
C LYS A 247 7.93 -2.51 -20.77
N LYS A 248 6.70 -2.19 -21.15
CA LYS A 248 5.60 -3.13 -21.40
C LYS A 248 6.06 -4.38 -22.19
N LEU A 249 5.80 -5.54 -21.62
CA LEU A 249 6.18 -6.84 -22.21
C LEU A 249 5.03 -7.49 -22.99
N PHE A 250 3.78 -7.11 -22.71
CA PHE A 250 2.56 -7.69 -23.29
C PHE A 250 1.38 -6.71 -23.24
N ASP A 251 0.39 -6.87 -24.12
CA ASP A 251 -0.72 -5.93 -24.32
C ASP A 251 -2.04 -6.35 -23.67
N HIS A 252 -2.14 -7.55 -23.11
CA HIS A 252 -3.34 -8.02 -22.43
C HIS A 252 -3.35 -7.63 -20.93
N ASP A 253 -4.52 -7.63 -20.29
CA ASP A 253 -4.73 -7.21 -18.91
C ASP A 253 -4.48 -8.31 -17.86
N HIS A 254 -3.98 -9.47 -18.26
CA HIS A 254 -3.65 -10.54 -17.32
C HIS A 254 -2.26 -10.31 -16.71
N ALA A 255 -2.15 -10.54 -15.41
CA ALA A 255 -0.86 -10.70 -14.76
C ALA A 255 -0.37 -12.16 -14.83
N TYR A 256 0.91 -12.36 -14.60
CA TYR A 256 1.48 -13.70 -14.48
C TYR A 256 1.92 -13.98 -13.05
N ILE A 257 1.83 -15.25 -12.66
CA ILE A 257 2.49 -15.83 -11.51
C ILE A 257 3.39 -16.96 -11.99
N PHE A 258 4.67 -16.83 -11.74
CA PHE A 258 5.70 -17.80 -12.13
C PHE A 258 6.22 -18.53 -10.90
N GLN A 259 6.21 -19.86 -10.96
CA GLN A 259 6.76 -20.72 -9.92
C GLN A 259 8.16 -21.18 -10.38
N ASN A 260 9.17 -20.68 -9.71
CA ASN A 260 10.56 -20.97 -10.10
C ASN A 260 11.09 -22.27 -9.49
N PRO A 261 12.14 -22.88 -10.08
CA PRO A 261 12.74 -24.13 -9.57
C PRO A 261 13.28 -24.03 -8.15
N ASP A 262 13.71 -22.83 -7.72
CA ASP A 262 14.13 -22.52 -6.35
C ASP A 262 12.96 -22.35 -5.37
N LYS A 263 11.74 -22.71 -5.80
CA LYS A 263 10.47 -22.60 -5.05
C LYS A 263 10.03 -21.16 -4.74
N ARG A 264 10.71 -20.15 -5.25
CA ARG A 264 10.26 -18.75 -5.14
C ARG A 264 9.22 -18.47 -6.20
N ILE A 265 8.36 -17.49 -5.90
CA ILE A 265 7.35 -17.00 -6.82
C ILE A 265 7.70 -15.58 -7.23
N ILE A 266 7.65 -15.32 -8.53
CA ILE A 266 7.68 -13.96 -9.05
C ILE A 266 6.38 -13.67 -9.83
N PHE A 267 6.00 -12.42 -9.82
CA PHE A 267 4.87 -11.91 -10.59
C PHE A 267 5.40 -11.05 -11.74
N ALA A 268 4.64 -11.03 -12.86
CA ALA A 268 4.79 -10.02 -13.90
C ALA A 268 3.40 -9.39 -14.14
N ILE A 269 3.28 -8.12 -13.82
CA ILE A 269 1.98 -7.44 -13.70
C ILE A 269 1.94 -6.24 -14.64
N PRO A 270 0.86 -6.01 -15.43
CA PRO A 270 0.66 -4.76 -16.16
C PRO A 270 0.74 -3.58 -15.18
N TYR A 271 1.56 -2.59 -15.49
CA TYR A 271 1.81 -1.49 -14.57
C TYR A 271 1.83 -0.15 -15.30
N GLU A 272 1.08 0.83 -14.77
CA GLU A 272 1.03 2.21 -15.25
C GLU A 272 0.95 2.30 -16.80
N HIS A 273 0.12 1.44 -17.42
CA HIS A 273 -0.15 1.33 -18.87
C HIS A 273 1.04 0.95 -19.75
N ASP A 274 2.22 1.56 -19.54
CA ASP A 274 3.39 1.43 -20.43
C ASP A 274 4.49 0.53 -19.87
N PHE A 275 4.24 -0.10 -18.74
CA PHE A 275 5.26 -0.86 -18.02
C PHE A 275 4.76 -2.24 -17.60
N THR A 276 5.72 -3.08 -17.22
CA THR A 276 5.50 -4.34 -16.52
C THR A 276 6.28 -4.30 -15.21
N LEU A 277 5.58 -4.54 -14.10
CA LEU A 277 6.15 -4.71 -12.77
C LEU A 277 6.55 -6.18 -12.57
N ILE A 278 7.79 -6.45 -12.19
CA ILE A 278 8.29 -7.80 -11.94
C ILE A 278 8.84 -7.88 -10.50
N GLY A 279 8.42 -8.87 -9.75
CA GLY A 279 8.86 -9.10 -8.36
C GLY A 279 8.13 -10.28 -7.71
N THR A 280 8.58 -10.75 -6.57
CA THR A 280 9.51 -10.07 -5.64
C THR A 280 10.67 -10.99 -5.27
N THR A 281 11.73 -10.41 -4.73
CA THR A 281 12.79 -11.15 -4.04
C THR A 281 12.43 -11.40 -2.57
N ASP A 282 13.13 -12.31 -1.91
CA ASP A 282 13.08 -12.56 -0.48
C ASP A 282 14.53 -12.66 0.03
N VAL A 283 15.06 -11.57 0.60
CA VAL A 283 16.42 -11.46 1.13
C VAL A 283 16.37 -10.96 2.56
N GLU A 284 17.08 -11.62 3.46
CA GLU A 284 17.17 -11.16 4.85
C GLU A 284 17.89 -9.81 4.91
N GLU A 285 17.32 -8.85 5.62
CA GLU A 285 17.83 -7.48 5.70
C GLU A 285 18.51 -7.24 7.04
N HIS A 286 19.80 -6.98 7.01
CA HIS A 286 20.63 -6.72 8.19
C HIS A 286 21.12 -5.26 8.25
N GLY A 287 20.78 -4.47 7.25
CA GLY A 287 21.15 -3.06 7.17
C GLY A 287 20.28 -2.13 8.03
N ALA A 288 20.51 -0.85 7.91
CA ALA A 288 19.71 0.16 8.59
C ALA A 288 18.26 0.16 8.05
N ILE A 289 17.28 0.06 8.96
CA ILE A 289 15.87 0.04 8.58
C ILE A 289 15.51 1.32 7.82
N GLY A 290 14.81 1.17 6.69
CA GLY A 290 14.38 2.28 5.82
C GLY A 290 15.36 2.61 4.70
N GLN A 291 16.52 1.97 4.64
CA GLN A 291 17.51 2.16 3.56
C GLN A 291 17.61 0.99 2.59
N ALA A 292 16.67 0.04 2.67
CA ALA A 292 16.65 -1.13 1.79
C ALA A 292 16.59 -0.71 0.32
N ARG A 293 17.52 -1.27 -0.48
CA ARG A 293 17.60 -1.06 -1.93
C ARG A 293 17.86 -2.38 -2.61
N ILE A 294 17.38 -2.49 -3.84
CA ILE A 294 17.73 -3.63 -4.69
C ILE A 294 19.22 -3.58 -5.01
N ASP A 295 19.86 -4.73 -5.03
CA ASP A 295 21.23 -4.86 -5.49
C ASP A 295 21.32 -5.47 -6.91
N ALA A 296 22.52 -5.52 -7.47
CA ALA A 296 22.75 -6.05 -8.81
C ALA A 296 22.39 -7.55 -8.93
N SER A 297 22.58 -8.33 -7.87
CA SER A 297 22.27 -9.76 -7.85
C SER A 297 20.77 -10.02 -7.85
N GLU A 298 19.99 -9.23 -7.08
CA GLU A 298 18.52 -9.28 -7.08
C GLU A 298 17.96 -8.85 -8.44
N THR A 299 18.52 -7.80 -9.04
CA THR A 299 18.12 -7.32 -10.37
C THR A 299 18.36 -8.40 -11.43
N ALA A 300 19.55 -9.01 -11.45
CA ALA A 300 19.90 -10.11 -12.35
C ALA A 300 18.98 -11.31 -12.14
N TYR A 301 18.71 -11.68 -10.88
CA TYR A 301 17.79 -12.77 -10.53
C TYR A 301 16.38 -12.54 -11.11
N LEU A 302 15.79 -11.36 -10.89
CA LEU A 302 14.44 -11.05 -11.40
C LEU A 302 14.39 -11.08 -12.94
N CYS A 303 15.41 -10.52 -13.60
CA CYS A 303 15.54 -10.56 -15.05
C CYS A 303 15.66 -11.99 -15.57
N GLU A 304 16.53 -12.81 -14.98
CA GLU A 304 16.73 -14.21 -15.34
C GLU A 304 15.46 -15.02 -15.16
N GLN A 305 14.83 -14.96 -13.98
CA GLN A 305 13.66 -15.77 -13.70
C GLN A 305 12.46 -15.39 -14.58
N ALA A 306 12.25 -14.10 -14.88
CA ALA A 306 11.22 -13.69 -15.83
C ALA A 306 11.54 -14.16 -17.26
N SER A 307 12.80 -14.08 -17.70
CA SER A 307 13.25 -14.53 -19.02
C SER A 307 13.12 -16.05 -19.25
N ARG A 308 12.92 -16.83 -18.18
CA ARG A 308 12.61 -18.26 -18.34
C ARG A 308 11.26 -18.50 -18.99
N TYR A 309 10.31 -17.58 -18.79
CA TYR A 309 8.92 -17.70 -19.23
C TYR A 309 8.63 -16.90 -20.50
N PHE A 310 9.14 -15.68 -20.60
CA PHE A 310 8.90 -14.83 -21.76
C PHE A 310 9.78 -15.19 -22.95
N GLU A 311 9.23 -15.05 -24.16
CA GLU A 311 9.97 -15.18 -25.42
C GLU A 311 11.09 -14.12 -25.51
N ARG A 312 10.79 -12.89 -25.15
CA ARG A 312 11.76 -11.79 -25.05
C ARG A 312 12.60 -11.96 -23.77
N ALA A 313 13.91 -12.04 -23.93
CA ALA A 313 14.84 -11.97 -22.81
C ALA A 313 14.81 -10.56 -22.18
N ILE A 314 14.89 -10.53 -20.86
CA ILE A 314 14.92 -9.30 -20.05
C ILE A 314 16.31 -9.22 -19.43
N THR A 315 16.94 -8.06 -19.54
CA THR A 315 18.29 -7.79 -19.03
C THR A 315 18.24 -6.64 -18.01
N PRO A 316 19.27 -6.46 -17.19
CA PRO A 316 19.35 -5.29 -16.30
C PRO A 316 19.26 -3.94 -17.04
N ALA A 317 19.67 -3.87 -18.32
CA ALA A 317 19.56 -2.67 -19.14
C ALA A 317 18.12 -2.31 -19.52
N ASP A 318 17.18 -3.25 -19.45
CA ASP A 318 15.74 -3.00 -19.68
C ASP A 318 15.03 -2.39 -18.47
N VAL A 319 15.70 -2.35 -17.30
CA VAL A 319 15.09 -1.86 -16.05
C VAL A 319 15.05 -0.35 -16.04
N VAL A 320 13.84 0.20 -15.95
CA VAL A 320 13.60 1.66 -15.95
C VAL A 320 13.42 2.23 -14.54
N TRP A 321 13.00 1.41 -13.59
CA TRP A 321 12.82 1.79 -12.19
C TRP A 321 12.83 0.57 -11.28
N THR A 322 13.18 0.81 -10.01
CA THR A 322 13.21 -0.22 -8.98
C THR A 322 12.70 0.33 -7.65
N TYR A 323 12.18 -0.55 -6.82
CA TYR A 323 11.89 -0.25 -5.43
C TYR A 323 12.03 -1.49 -4.54
N SER A 324 12.31 -1.25 -3.27
CA SER A 324 12.45 -2.29 -2.26
C SER A 324 11.66 -1.92 -1.00
N GLY A 325 11.13 -2.93 -0.33
CA GLY A 325 10.48 -2.77 0.96
C GLY A 325 10.91 -3.86 1.94
N VAL A 326 10.85 -3.54 3.23
CA VAL A 326 11.19 -4.47 4.29
C VAL A 326 9.91 -4.99 4.94
N ARG A 327 9.73 -6.32 4.94
CA ARG A 327 8.63 -7.00 5.63
C ARG A 327 9.04 -7.29 7.05
N PRO A 328 8.34 -6.74 8.06
CA PRO A 328 8.57 -7.11 9.46
C PRO A 328 7.81 -8.41 9.76
N LEU A 329 8.46 -9.54 9.69
CA LEU A 329 7.88 -10.83 10.04
C LEU A 329 8.17 -11.13 11.51
N LEU A 330 7.20 -11.71 12.23
CA LEU A 330 7.47 -12.21 13.58
C LEU A 330 8.52 -13.32 13.47
N ASP A 331 9.54 -13.23 14.31
CA ASP A 331 10.55 -14.27 14.39
C ASP A 331 9.99 -15.45 15.18
N ASP A 332 9.84 -16.58 14.52
CA ASP A 332 9.34 -17.83 15.11
C ASP A 332 10.46 -18.85 15.35
N GLU A 333 11.73 -18.39 15.30
CA GLU A 333 12.94 -19.23 15.42
C GLU A 333 13.06 -20.30 14.32
N SER A 334 12.19 -20.30 13.31
CA SER A 334 12.31 -21.17 12.14
C SER A 334 13.44 -20.69 11.24
N GLY A 335 14.28 -21.60 10.79
CA GLY A 335 15.41 -21.26 9.92
C GLY A 335 15.02 -20.81 8.49
N ASP A 336 13.74 -20.96 8.08
CA ASP A 336 13.25 -20.67 6.72
C ASP A 336 12.39 -19.40 6.69
N PRO A 337 12.84 -18.28 6.06
CA PRO A 337 12.07 -17.07 5.90
C PRO A 337 10.73 -17.26 5.18
N SER A 338 10.59 -18.33 4.39
CA SER A 338 9.37 -18.61 3.64
C SER A 338 8.30 -19.33 4.46
N ALA A 339 8.69 -19.95 5.58
CA ALA A 339 7.82 -20.71 6.49
C ALA A 339 7.27 -19.87 7.65
N VAL A 340 7.87 -18.69 7.93
CA VAL A 340 7.45 -17.80 9.03
C VAL A 340 6.00 -17.36 8.85
N THR A 341 5.20 -17.43 9.92
CA THR A 341 3.80 -16.97 9.89
C THR A 341 3.72 -15.54 9.39
N ARG A 342 2.87 -15.31 8.40
CA ARG A 342 2.65 -14.00 7.82
C ARG A 342 1.34 -13.37 8.28
N ASP A 343 0.74 -13.89 9.33
CA ASP A 343 -0.35 -13.21 10.03
C ASP A 343 0.21 -12.12 10.94
N TYR A 344 -0.65 -11.23 11.39
CA TYR A 344 -0.28 -10.20 12.35
C TYR A 344 -0.54 -10.68 13.77
N LEU A 345 0.15 -10.06 14.70
CA LEU A 345 -0.15 -10.16 16.11
C LEU A 345 -0.42 -8.77 16.67
N LEU A 346 -1.52 -8.63 17.40
CA LEU A 346 -1.86 -7.46 18.20
C LEU A 346 -1.51 -7.78 19.66
N ASP A 347 -0.58 -7.03 20.21
CA ASP A 347 -0.04 -7.23 21.55
C ASP A 347 -0.47 -6.05 22.43
N LEU A 348 -1.52 -6.25 23.23
CA LEU A 348 -2.05 -5.26 24.15
C LEU A 348 -1.42 -5.47 25.54
N ASP A 349 -0.75 -4.43 26.03
CA ASP A 349 -0.30 -4.30 27.41
C ASP A 349 -1.18 -3.25 28.12
N ASP A 350 -2.12 -3.73 28.93
CA ASP A 350 -3.09 -2.95 29.69
C ASP A 350 -3.01 -3.26 31.20
N ALA A 351 -1.78 -3.43 31.70
CA ALA A 351 -1.54 -3.72 33.10
C ALA A 351 -2.24 -2.71 34.04
N PRO A 352 -2.73 -3.14 35.20
CA PRO A 352 -3.39 -2.26 36.17
C PRO A 352 -2.52 -1.06 36.57
N ASN A 353 -3.12 0.13 36.57
CA ASN A 353 -2.44 1.41 36.86
C ASN A 353 -1.35 1.79 35.84
N GLU A 354 -1.45 1.32 34.61
CA GLU A 354 -0.61 1.74 33.51
C GLU A 354 -1.47 2.07 32.28
N ALA A 355 -1.15 3.16 31.57
CA ALA A 355 -1.86 3.54 30.36
C ALA A 355 -1.65 2.48 29.24
N PRO A 356 -2.69 2.10 28.49
CA PRO A 356 -2.61 1.02 27.50
C PRO A 356 -1.54 1.25 26.43
N LEU A 357 -0.84 0.19 26.06
CA LEU A 357 0.09 0.11 24.93
C LEU A 357 -0.37 -1.02 24.00
N LEU A 358 -0.71 -0.71 22.76
CA LEU A 358 -0.97 -1.71 21.73
C LEU A 358 0.17 -1.72 20.72
N THR A 359 0.82 -2.86 20.55
CA THR A 359 1.87 -3.04 19.54
C THR A 359 1.38 -3.92 18.41
N VAL A 360 1.58 -3.46 17.18
CA VAL A 360 1.26 -4.18 15.95
C VAL A 360 2.51 -4.86 15.41
N TRP A 361 2.50 -6.17 15.38
CA TRP A 361 3.57 -6.99 14.85
C TRP A 361 3.16 -7.59 13.50
N GLY A 362 3.93 -7.33 12.45
CA GLY A 362 3.63 -7.84 11.12
C GLY A 362 2.45 -7.16 10.43
N GLY A 363 1.66 -7.96 9.72
CA GLY A 363 0.48 -7.50 8.97
C GLY A 363 0.69 -7.40 7.47
N LYS A 364 -0.41 -7.49 6.73
CA LYS A 364 -0.45 -7.43 5.26
C LYS A 364 -1.42 -6.36 4.80
N ILE A 365 -1.12 -5.78 3.64
CA ILE A 365 -2.03 -4.82 3.01
C ILE A 365 -3.44 -5.40 2.77
N THR A 366 -3.57 -6.69 2.49
CA THR A 366 -4.87 -7.34 2.27
C THR A 366 -5.75 -7.37 3.53
N THR A 367 -5.16 -7.54 4.70
CA THR A 367 -5.90 -7.75 5.96
C THR A 367 -5.85 -6.55 6.89
N PHE A 368 -5.29 -5.42 6.45
CA PHE A 368 -5.10 -4.23 7.29
C PHE A 368 -6.40 -3.70 7.91
N ARG A 369 -7.52 -3.75 7.15
CA ARG A 369 -8.80 -3.26 7.65
C ARG A 369 -9.27 -4.10 8.84
N LYS A 370 -9.19 -5.43 8.72
CA LYS A 370 -9.56 -6.34 9.82
C LYS A 370 -8.62 -6.21 11.01
N LEU A 371 -7.32 -6.04 10.75
CA LEU A 371 -6.33 -5.73 11.79
C LEU A 371 -6.71 -4.45 12.54
N ALA A 372 -7.08 -3.38 11.82
CA ALA A 372 -7.46 -2.11 12.41
C ALA A 372 -8.75 -2.24 13.26
N GLU A 373 -9.74 -2.98 12.76
CA GLU A 373 -10.96 -3.30 13.50
C GLU A 373 -10.66 -4.04 14.81
N GLU A 374 -9.84 -5.09 14.75
CA GLU A 374 -9.45 -5.88 15.93
C GLU A 374 -8.60 -5.04 16.92
N ALA A 375 -7.71 -4.17 16.42
CA ALA A 375 -6.95 -3.25 17.25
C ALA A 375 -7.85 -2.27 18.02
N ALA A 376 -8.86 -1.73 17.32
CA ALA A 376 -9.84 -0.83 17.93
C ALA A 376 -10.76 -1.57 18.92
N ASP A 377 -11.10 -2.84 18.67
CA ASP A 377 -11.86 -3.68 19.59
C ASP A 377 -11.07 -3.94 20.89
N LEU A 378 -9.77 -4.23 20.79
CA LEU A 378 -8.89 -4.40 21.95
C LEU A 378 -8.80 -3.14 22.83
N LEU A 379 -8.77 -1.97 22.21
CA LEU A 379 -8.71 -0.69 22.91
C LEU A 379 -10.08 -0.21 23.45
N ALA A 380 -11.18 -0.86 23.08
CA ALA A 380 -12.52 -0.41 23.46
C ALA A 380 -12.75 -0.42 24.97
N ALA A 381 -12.35 -1.49 25.65
CA ALA A 381 -12.51 -1.61 27.12
C ALA A 381 -11.61 -0.64 27.88
N PRO A 382 -10.28 -0.57 27.63
CA PRO A 382 -9.39 0.39 28.31
C PRO A 382 -9.82 1.85 28.11
N LEU A 383 -10.30 2.20 26.92
CA LEU A 383 -10.72 3.58 26.60
C LEU A 383 -12.18 3.86 26.93
N ARG A 384 -12.96 2.86 27.36
CA ARG A 384 -14.38 2.96 27.71
C ARG A 384 -15.23 3.51 26.54
N THR A 385 -14.95 3.03 25.31
CA THR A 385 -15.78 3.34 24.15
C THR A 385 -16.79 2.21 23.89
N SER A 386 -18.02 2.58 23.53
CA SER A 386 -19.10 1.63 23.22
C SER A 386 -19.37 1.49 21.72
N ARG A 387 -18.75 2.30 20.87
CA ARG A 387 -18.94 2.21 19.42
C ARG A 387 -18.15 1.02 18.85
N GLY A 388 -18.85 0.16 18.13
CA GLY A 388 -18.28 -1.04 17.51
C GLY A 388 -17.70 -0.81 16.13
N ALA A 389 -17.33 -1.92 15.49
CA ALA A 389 -16.79 -1.96 14.12
C ALA A 389 -17.75 -1.35 13.09
N TRP A 390 -17.21 -0.63 12.13
CA TRP A 390 -18.01 0.09 11.11
C TRP A 390 -17.36 0.07 9.71
N THR A 391 -16.07 -0.24 9.61
CA THR A 391 -15.28 -0.04 8.39
C THR A 391 -15.60 -1.04 7.28
N ARG A 392 -16.28 -2.17 7.59
CA ARG A 392 -16.57 -3.23 6.62
C ARG A 392 -17.40 -2.76 5.43
N ASP A 393 -18.43 -1.95 5.69
CA ASP A 393 -19.38 -1.50 4.67
C ASP A 393 -19.16 -0.02 4.29
N ALA A 394 -18.10 0.59 4.80
CA ALA A 394 -17.76 1.98 4.54
C ALA A 394 -16.83 2.12 3.33
N HIS A 395 -17.17 3.05 2.46
CA HIS A 395 -16.27 3.44 1.39
C HIS A 395 -15.08 4.24 1.94
N LEU A 396 -13.95 4.15 1.25
CA LEU A 396 -12.86 5.10 1.40
C LEU A 396 -13.18 6.39 0.64
N PRO A 397 -12.55 7.53 0.96
CA PRO A 397 -12.74 8.79 0.25
C PRO A 397 -12.64 8.62 -1.27
N GLY A 398 -13.64 9.07 -1.99
CA GLY A 398 -13.74 8.87 -3.45
C GLY A 398 -14.28 7.50 -3.90
N GLY A 399 -14.50 6.55 -2.98
CA GLY A 399 -14.93 5.19 -3.32
C GLY A 399 -16.44 5.06 -3.58
N ASP A 400 -17.26 5.92 -2.99
CA ASP A 400 -18.69 5.99 -3.31
C ASP A 400 -18.89 6.76 -4.61
N LEU A 401 -19.18 6.02 -5.67
CA LEU A 401 -19.41 6.56 -7.02
C LEU A 401 -20.89 6.87 -7.29
N SER A 402 -21.81 6.58 -6.34
CA SER A 402 -23.26 6.66 -6.54
C SER A 402 -23.77 8.05 -6.92
N GLY A 403 -23.14 9.11 -6.43
CA GLY A 403 -23.44 10.50 -6.80
C GLY A 403 -23.18 10.84 -8.28
N TRP A 404 -22.36 10.03 -8.96
CA TRP A 404 -22.02 10.21 -10.37
C TRP A 404 -22.80 9.28 -11.31
N ILE A 405 -23.04 8.04 -10.89
CA ILE A 405 -23.55 6.98 -11.76
C ILE A 405 -24.91 6.41 -11.32
N GLY A 406 -25.47 6.95 -10.23
CA GLY A 406 -26.65 6.38 -9.58
C GLY A 406 -26.33 5.11 -8.82
N LYS A 407 -27.32 4.22 -8.68
CA LYS A 407 -27.15 2.99 -7.90
C LYS A 407 -25.95 2.16 -8.37
N ALA A 408 -25.04 1.90 -7.43
CA ALA A 408 -23.91 1.02 -7.64
C ALA A 408 -24.38 -0.43 -7.90
N GLN A 409 -23.70 -1.14 -8.76
CA GLN A 409 -23.98 -2.53 -9.15
C GLN A 409 -22.79 -3.43 -8.83
N ARG A 410 -21.67 -3.21 -9.51
CA ARG A 410 -20.43 -3.97 -9.35
C ARG A 410 -19.23 -3.05 -9.47
N PRO A 411 -18.24 -3.12 -8.58
CA PRO A 411 -17.09 -2.19 -8.56
C PRO A 411 -16.35 -2.06 -9.90
N ASP A 412 -16.17 -3.16 -10.62
CA ASP A 412 -15.48 -3.21 -11.92
C ASP A 412 -16.24 -2.48 -13.05
N THR A 413 -17.55 -2.70 -13.14
CA THR A 413 -18.41 -2.04 -14.14
C THR A 413 -18.76 -0.61 -13.74
N ASP A 414 -18.93 -0.35 -12.46
CA ASP A 414 -19.27 0.97 -11.95
C ASP A 414 -18.15 1.97 -12.17
N PHE A 415 -16.90 1.54 -12.01
CA PHE A 415 -15.77 2.42 -12.31
C PHE A 415 -15.71 2.82 -13.80
N ALA A 416 -15.99 1.90 -14.72
CA ALA A 416 -16.04 2.23 -16.14
C ALA A 416 -17.17 3.25 -16.45
N ARG A 417 -18.35 3.08 -15.84
CA ARG A 417 -19.47 4.05 -15.94
C ARG A 417 -19.07 5.41 -15.35
N PHE A 418 -18.36 5.42 -14.24
CA PHE A 418 -17.85 6.63 -13.62
C PHE A 418 -16.89 7.39 -14.52
N VAL A 419 -15.92 6.71 -15.14
CA VAL A 419 -15.00 7.33 -16.10
C VAL A 419 -15.76 7.98 -17.27
N GLN A 420 -16.80 7.32 -17.79
CA GLN A 420 -17.64 7.93 -18.84
C GLN A 420 -18.39 9.17 -18.32
N ALA A 421 -18.90 9.14 -17.09
CA ALA A 421 -19.56 10.31 -16.50
C ALA A 421 -18.58 11.48 -16.31
N VAL A 422 -17.32 11.21 -15.91
CA VAL A 422 -16.26 12.21 -15.81
C VAL A 422 -15.98 12.84 -17.17
N LYS A 423 -15.79 12.05 -18.24
CA LYS A 423 -15.55 12.54 -19.59
C LYS A 423 -16.71 13.40 -20.13
N LEU A 424 -17.93 13.03 -19.83
CA LEU A 424 -19.13 13.81 -20.22
C LEU A 424 -19.23 15.14 -19.46
N ARG A 425 -18.80 15.17 -18.19
CA ARG A 425 -18.82 16.40 -17.39
C ARG A 425 -17.67 17.34 -17.73
N HIS A 426 -16.52 16.80 -18.13
CA HIS A 426 -15.30 17.54 -18.43
C HIS A 426 -14.79 17.25 -19.86
N PRO A 427 -15.59 17.60 -20.90
CA PRO A 427 -15.25 17.32 -22.29
C PRO A 427 -14.01 18.09 -22.79
N GLU A 428 -13.60 19.12 -22.07
CA GLU A 428 -12.39 19.91 -22.31
C GLU A 428 -11.10 19.18 -21.93
N LEU A 429 -11.18 18.14 -21.07
CA LEU A 429 -10.01 17.41 -20.60
C LEU A 429 -9.69 16.23 -21.52
N PRO A 430 -8.40 15.96 -21.80
CA PRO A 430 -7.99 14.75 -22.50
C PRO A 430 -8.46 13.47 -21.80
N ASP A 431 -8.89 12.48 -22.58
CA ASP A 431 -9.38 11.18 -22.08
C ASP A 431 -8.42 10.49 -21.09
N ALA A 432 -7.12 10.54 -21.40
CA ALA A 432 -6.09 9.96 -20.54
C ALA A 432 -5.99 10.67 -19.18
N LEU A 433 -6.16 11.99 -19.17
CA LEU A 433 -6.18 12.79 -17.94
C LEU A 433 -7.44 12.47 -17.10
N CYS A 434 -8.61 12.42 -17.74
CA CYS A 434 -9.86 12.01 -17.08
C CYS A 434 -9.71 10.64 -16.40
N LEU A 435 -9.15 9.66 -17.11
CA LEU A 435 -8.94 8.32 -16.55
C LEU A 435 -7.96 8.34 -15.37
N ARG A 436 -6.83 9.06 -15.50
CA ARG A 436 -5.83 9.15 -14.44
C ARG A 436 -6.39 9.83 -13.18
N LEU A 437 -7.08 10.96 -13.34
CA LEU A 437 -7.71 11.65 -12.21
C LEU A 437 -8.84 10.83 -11.60
N ALA A 438 -9.65 10.16 -12.42
CA ALA A 438 -10.68 9.24 -11.94
C ALA A 438 -10.08 8.09 -11.11
N ARG A 439 -8.95 7.52 -11.52
CA ARG A 439 -8.21 6.51 -10.75
C ARG A 439 -7.63 7.06 -9.45
N ALA A 440 -7.05 8.25 -9.49
CA ALA A 440 -6.41 8.81 -8.32
C ALA A 440 -7.40 9.25 -7.23
N TYR A 441 -8.54 9.86 -7.64
CA TYR A 441 -9.42 10.61 -6.72
C TYR A 441 -10.85 10.06 -6.62
N GLY A 442 -11.29 9.21 -7.56
CA GLY A 442 -12.67 8.71 -7.58
C GLY A 442 -13.68 9.87 -7.58
N ALA A 443 -14.74 9.74 -6.80
CA ALA A 443 -15.79 10.77 -6.70
C ALA A 443 -15.30 12.13 -6.15
N ARG A 444 -14.06 12.21 -5.62
CA ARG A 444 -13.45 13.48 -5.19
C ARG A 444 -12.81 14.28 -6.32
N ILE A 445 -12.89 13.80 -7.55
CA ILE A 445 -12.27 14.44 -8.72
C ILE A 445 -12.68 15.91 -8.87
N ASP A 446 -13.93 16.28 -8.53
CA ASP A 446 -14.40 17.66 -8.56
C ASP A 446 -13.65 18.58 -7.58
N GLN A 447 -13.09 18.04 -6.50
CA GLN A 447 -12.29 18.81 -5.55
C GLN A 447 -10.90 19.16 -6.11
N VAL A 448 -10.44 18.39 -7.09
CA VAL A 448 -9.18 18.63 -7.80
C VAL A 448 -9.39 19.56 -8.98
N ILE A 449 -10.44 19.34 -9.78
CA ILE A 449 -10.72 20.09 -10.99
C ILE A 449 -11.34 21.46 -10.64
N GLY A 450 -12.11 21.57 -9.54
CA GLY A 450 -12.83 22.79 -9.17
C GLY A 450 -13.77 23.24 -10.27
N ASP A 451 -13.75 24.54 -10.57
CA ASP A 451 -14.57 25.17 -11.62
C ASP A 451 -14.05 24.93 -13.05
N GLY A 452 -13.20 23.90 -13.25
CA GLY A 452 -12.64 23.53 -14.56
C GLY A 452 -11.28 24.16 -14.87
N ALA A 453 -10.78 25.06 -14.03
CA ALA A 453 -9.48 25.69 -14.21
C ALA A 453 -8.38 24.88 -13.51
N LEU A 454 -7.67 24.03 -14.23
CA LEU A 454 -6.56 23.25 -13.70
C LEU A 454 -5.29 24.08 -13.38
N GLY A 455 -5.25 25.36 -13.80
CA GLY A 455 -4.04 26.19 -13.72
C GLY A 455 -2.99 25.84 -14.75
N ALA A 456 -1.76 26.28 -14.55
CA ALA A 456 -0.67 25.98 -15.47
C ALA A 456 -0.28 24.50 -15.41
N GLN A 457 0.07 23.95 -16.57
CA GLN A 457 0.64 22.61 -16.65
C GLN A 457 2.11 22.65 -16.24
N VAL A 458 2.41 22.04 -15.09
CA VAL A 458 3.78 22.00 -14.52
C VAL A 458 4.63 20.91 -15.18
N ALA A 459 4.00 19.78 -15.48
CA ALA A 459 4.60 18.69 -16.25
C ALA A 459 3.50 17.99 -17.06
N PRO A 460 3.82 17.17 -18.08
CA PRO A 460 2.84 16.45 -18.86
C PRO A 460 1.81 15.70 -17.97
N GLY A 461 0.55 16.10 -18.10
CA GLY A 461 -0.55 15.54 -17.32
C GLY A 461 -0.61 15.93 -15.83
N LEU A 462 0.21 16.86 -15.37
CA LEU A 462 0.22 17.36 -13.99
C LEU A 462 0.04 18.90 -13.97
N TYR A 463 -0.93 19.37 -13.23
CA TYR A 463 -1.36 20.76 -13.19
C TYR A 463 -1.29 21.34 -11.77
N GLU A 464 -1.25 22.67 -11.66
CA GLU A 464 -1.19 23.39 -10.39
C GLU A 464 -2.34 23.04 -9.44
N ALA A 465 -3.57 22.91 -9.96
CA ALA A 465 -4.73 22.53 -9.14
C ALA A 465 -4.52 21.20 -8.42
N GLU A 466 -3.97 20.21 -9.12
CA GLU A 466 -3.67 18.92 -8.53
C GLU A 466 -2.55 19.01 -7.49
N LEU A 467 -1.46 19.73 -7.78
CA LEU A 467 -0.37 19.96 -6.84
C LEU A 467 -0.86 20.63 -5.55
N ASN A 468 -1.69 21.66 -5.68
CA ASN A 468 -2.30 22.35 -4.55
C ASN A 468 -3.21 21.43 -3.74
N TYR A 469 -4.03 20.60 -4.40
CA TYR A 469 -4.86 19.61 -3.73
C TYR A 469 -4.02 18.59 -2.95
N LEU A 470 -2.98 18.05 -3.56
CA LEU A 470 -2.09 17.08 -2.92
C LEU A 470 -1.39 17.67 -1.68
N HIS A 471 -1.00 18.93 -1.74
CA HIS A 471 -0.38 19.63 -0.61
C HIS A 471 -1.39 19.87 0.52
N THR A 472 -2.57 20.42 0.19
CA THR A 472 -3.55 20.87 1.19
C THR A 472 -4.39 19.75 1.78
N HIS A 473 -4.67 18.68 1.00
CA HIS A 473 -5.59 17.59 1.40
C HIS A 473 -4.90 16.25 1.61
N GLU A 474 -3.69 16.07 1.08
CA GLU A 474 -2.98 14.79 1.11
C GLU A 474 -1.58 14.87 1.71
N TRP A 475 -1.24 15.96 2.39
CA TRP A 475 0.03 16.18 3.10
C TRP A 475 1.29 16.03 2.22
N ALA A 476 1.21 16.17 0.90
CA ALA A 476 2.39 16.15 0.05
C ALA A 476 3.26 17.39 0.34
N ARG A 477 4.56 17.18 0.55
CA ARG A 477 5.53 18.24 0.90
C ARG A 477 6.70 18.31 -0.06
N SER A 478 6.82 17.34 -0.94
CA SER A 478 7.92 17.27 -1.90
C SER A 478 7.44 16.70 -3.25
N ALA A 479 8.21 16.96 -4.30
CA ALA A 479 7.97 16.34 -5.59
C ALA A 479 8.03 14.80 -5.54
N ALA A 480 8.84 14.23 -4.64
CA ALA A 480 8.92 12.78 -4.45
C ALA A 480 7.59 12.21 -3.93
N ASP A 481 6.88 12.94 -3.04
CA ASP A 481 5.57 12.54 -2.55
C ASP A 481 4.57 12.50 -3.70
N VAL A 482 4.56 13.53 -4.55
CA VAL A 482 3.69 13.65 -5.72
C VAL A 482 3.97 12.53 -6.73
N LEU A 483 5.23 12.42 -7.16
CA LEU A 483 5.63 11.62 -8.31
C LEU A 483 5.63 10.11 -8.05
N TRP A 484 5.81 9.70 -6.77
CA TRP A 484 6.00 8.29 -6.45
C TRP A 484 4.96 7.69 -5.48
N ARG A 485 4.29 8.53 -4.66
CA ARG A 485 3.29 8.05 -3.69
C ARG A 485 1.87 8.53 -3.95
N ARG A 486 1.67 9.78 -4.41
CA ARG A 486 0.32 10.27 -4.76
C ARG A 486 -0.05 9.92 -6.20
N SER A 487 0.96 9.82 -7.06
CA SER A 487 0.84 9.32 -8.43
C SER A 487 1.98 8.35 -8.76
N LYS A 488 2.12 7.95 -10.00
CA LYS A 488 3.30 7.25 -10.53
C LYS A 488 3.85 8.01 -11.74
N LEU A 489 3.54 9.32 -11.83
CA LEU A 489 3.98 10.16 -12.94
C LEU A 489 5.50 10.19 -13.10
N GLY A 490 6.25 9.97 -12.01
CA GLY A 490 7.70 9.84 -12.09
C GLY A 490 8.20 8.79 -13.09
N LEU A 491 7.40 7.74 -13.40
CA LEU A 491 7.73 6.76 -14.44
C LEU A 491 7.60 7.28 -15.87
N HIS A 492 6.71 8.24 -16.08
CA HIS A 492 6.36 8.78 -17.39
C HIS A 492 7.12 10.06 -17.74
N LEU A 493 7.68 10.74 -16.74
CA LEU A 493 8.39 12.00 -16.89
C LEU A 493 9.90 11.77 -17.06
N ASN A 494 10.52 12.56 -17.93
CA ASN A 494 11.96 12.60 -18.03
C ASN A 494 12.56 13.43 -16.86
N GLU A 495 13.89 13.48 -16.76
CA GLU A 495 14.58 14.15 -15.67
C GLU A 495 14.26 15.65 -15.57
N ALA A 496 14.27 16.36 -16.71
CA ALA A 496 13.95 17.79 -16.75
C ALA A 496 12.51 18.07 -16.30
N GLN A 497 11.57 17.21 -16.67
CA GLN A 497 10.17 17.33 -16.26
C GLN A 497 9.98 17.03 -14.76
N ARG A 498 10.70 16.05 -14.22
CA ARG A 498 10.72 15.79 -12.76
C ARG A 498 11.36 16.95 -11.99
N ALA A 499 12.43 17.54 -12.52
CA ALA A 499 13.04 18.74 -11.95
C ALA A 499 12.07 19.93 -11.93
N ALA A 500 11.31 20.15 -13.02
CA ALA A 500 10.30 21.21 -13.07
C ALA A 500 9.24 21.07 -11.97
N VAL A 501 8.81 19.82 -11.68
CA VAL A 501 7.90 19.57 -10.54
C VAL A 501 8.56 19.89 -9.21
N ALA A 502 9.84 19.54 -9.03
CA ALA A 502 10.57 19.82 -7.81
C ALA A 502 10.75 21.35 -7.59
N ASP A 503 11.10 22.08 -8.64
CA ASP A 503 11.25 23.53 -8.61
C ASP A 503 9.92 24.22 -8.29
N TRP A 504 8.82 23.75 -8.90
CA TRP A 504 7.50 24.28 -8.63
C TRP A 504 7.09 24.04 -7.16
N CYS A 505 7.27 22.81 -6.64
CA CYS A 505 6.97 22.51 -5.25
C CYS A 505 7.80 23.36 -4.28
N ALA A 506 9.10 23.53 -4.55
CA ALA A 506 9.97 24.35 -3.74
C ALA A 506 9.56 25.82 -3.74
N ALA A 507 9.12 26.35 -4.87
CA ALA A 507 8.68 27.75 -5.00
C ALA A 507 7.35 28.04 -4.32
N HIS A 508 6.41 27.07 -4.29
CA HIS A 508 5.03 27.29 -3.85
C HIS A 508 4.71 26.70 -2.47
N TRP A 509 5.49 25.71 -2.01
CA TRP A 509 5.26 25.06 -0.72
C TRP A 509 6.28 25.42 0.35
N SER A 510 7.05 26.50 0.13
CA SER A 510 8.06 26.99 1.06
C SER A 510 7.41 27.58 2.31
N SER A 511 7.37 26.81 3.40
CA SER A 511 7.41 27.31 4.76
C SER A 511 7.71 26.18 5.77
N ALA A 512 8.95 25.70 5.78
CA ALA A 512 9.68 25.23 6.95
C ALA A 512 11.16 25.17 6.55
N PRO A 513 12.11 25.53 7.43
CA PRO A 513 13.52 25.51 7.08
C PRO A 513 13.92 24.09 6.66
N SER A 514 14.46 23.99 5.45
CA SER A 514 15.05 22.78 4.88
C SER A 514 16.10 22.24 5.85
N ALA A 515 15.80 21.11 6.50
CA ALA A 515 16.85 20.27 7.07
C ALA A 515 17.53 19.57 5.91
N ALA A 516 18.81 19.88 5.76
CA ALA A 516 19.86 19.27 4.94
C ALA A 516 19.39 18.29 3.86
N THR A 517 19.43 18.73 2.64
CA THR A 517 19.44 17.95 1.41
C THR A 517 20.45 16.80 1.54
N THR A 518 19.96 15.62 1.89
CA THR A 518 20.67 14.40 1.55
C THR A 518 20.54 14.30 0.04
N THR A 519 21.53 14.81 -0.66
CA THR A 519 21.68 14.70 -2.10
C THR A 519 21.57 13.24 -2.49
N HIS A 520 20.40 12.85 -2.98
CA HIS A 520 20.24 11.65 -3.76
C HIS A 520 20.96 11.88 -5.10
N THR A 521 22.26 11.66 -5.12
CA THR A 521 22.99 11.51 -6.35
C THR A 521 22.49 10.22 -7.01
N GLU A 522 21.50 10.39 -7.88
CA GLU A 522 21.24 9.44 -8.95
C GLU A 522 22.50 9.45 -9.84
N ARG A 523 23.42 8.51 -9.59
CA ARG A 523 24.44 8.24 -10.60
C ARG A 523 23.72 7.51 -11.71
N ALA A 524 23.56 8.23 -12.84
CA ALA A 524 23.30 7.61 -14.12
C ALA A 524 24.36 6.53 -14.35
N TRP A 525 23.93 5.32 -14.62
CA TRP A 525 24.79 4.24 -15.09
C TRP A 525 25.11 4.49 -16.56
N SER A 526 26.33 4.90 -16.83
CA SER A 526 26.94 4.77 -18.16
C SER A 526 27.40 3.32 -18.38
#